data_26e6f5346962f4c1ba5b9e92a97b2912
#
_entry.id   26e6f5346962f4c1ba5b9e92a97b2912
#
_cell.length_a   1.000
_cell.length_b   1.000
_cell.length_c   1.000
_cell.angle_alpha   90.00
_cell.angle_beta   90.00
_cell.angle_gamma   90.00
#
_symmetry.space_group_name_H-M   'P 1'
#
loop_
_entity.id
_entity.type
_entity.pdbx_description
1 polymer ?
#
loop_
_entity_poly.entity_id
_entity_poly.type
_entity_poly.pdbx_seq_one_letter_code
_entity_poly.pdbx_strand_id
1 'polypeptide(L)'
;VQVGQYGTGFLTTHLFGLKFKLTAPLLTSEEYPRYYKISDFEIDRSATDKEVMRGKLKNQWNDTQDWGKDFSQTTENPFEHTLFSYQHEGKQARLNAESAFKDAPDMVPFVLSINPNIESICFDDRLNDEMVTYVRDSLEMDFVEKLTDGIIYKTKVHRTKNTNVGKDDKDYYIYCIISNEETDDEPKRSKVIVTLPITEDKDGVLRVIRFDKTLPQVYIYLPLLGTEEWGFNYLLHSSLFTCDKD
;
A
#
# COMPACT_ATOMS: atom_id res chain seq x y z
N VAL A 1 14.05 -0.87 -5.75
CA VAL A 1 13.21 -2.07 -6.05
C VAL A 1 11.85 -1.56 -6.45
N GLN A 2 11.40 -1.85 -7.67
CA GLN A 2 10.05 -1.48 -8.09
C GLN A 2 9.05 -2.43 -7.44
N VAL A 3 8.22 -1.92 -6.56
CA VAL A 3 7.04 -2.63 -6.04
C VAL A 3 6.09 -2.83 -7.23
N GLY A 4 5.64 -4.06 -7.46
CA GLY A 4 4.74 -4.38 -8.57
C GLY A 4 5.43 -4.82 -9.87
N GLN A 5 6.61 -5.41 -9.78
CA GLN A 5 7.40 -5.91 -10.92
C GLN A 5 6.61 -6.75 -11.94
N TYR A 6 5.53 -7.38 -11.53
CA TYR A 6 4.69 -8.24 -12.40
C TYR A 6 3.35 -7.61 -12.80
N GLY A 7 3.04 -6.39 -12.32
CA GLY A 7 1.76 -5.73 -12.60
C GLY A 7 0.52 -6.42 -12.01
N THR A 8 0.68 -7.56 -11.34
CA THR A 8 -0.43 -8.37 -10.82
C THR A 8 -1.15 -7.67 -9.67
N GLY A 9 -0.45 -6.89 -8.84
CA GLY A 9 -1.08 -6.13 -7.76
C GLY A 9 -2.15 -5.17 -8.26
N PHE A 10 -1.92 -4.53 -9.40
CA PHE A 10 -2.93 -3.65 -10.01
C PHE A 10 -4.12 -4.44 -10.60
N LEU A 11 -3.90 -5.69 -11.05
CA LEU A 11 -4.98 -6.53 -11.55
C LEU A 11 -5.99 -6.92 -10.45
N THR A 12 -5.57 -7.00 -9.19
CA THR A 12 -6.48 -7.31 -8.07
C THR A 12 -7.55 -6.25 -7.86
N THR A 13 -7.31 -5.01 -8.31
CA THR A 13 -8.30 -3.94 -8.25
C THR A 13 -9.53 -4.20 -9.13
N HIS A 14 -9.46 -5.15 -10.06
CA HIS A 14 -10.61 -5.62 -10.83
C HIS A 14 -11.71 -6.26 -9.96
N LEU A 15 -11.37 -6.68 -8.74
CA LEU A 15 -12.34 -7.13 -7.76
C LEU A 15 -13.31 -6.01 -7.32
N PHE A 16 -12.90 -4.75 -7.47
CA PHE A 16 -13.72 -3.57 -7.16
C PHE A 16 -14.54 -3.08 -8.35
N GLY A 17 -14.07 -3.34 -9.57
CA GLY A 17 -14.74 -2.98 -10.81
C GLY A 17 -13.85 -3.19 -12.02
N LEU A 18 -14.46 -3.60 -13.14
CA LEU A 18 -13.75 -3.80 -14.41
C LEU A 18 -13.54 -2.48 -15.18
N LYS A 19 -14.20 -1.43 -14.75
CA LYS A 19 -14.05 -0.07 -15.27
C LYS A 19 -13.68 0.87 -14.14
N PHE A 20 -12.75 1.75 -14.41
CA PHE A 20 -12.39 2.81 -13.47
C PHE A 20 -11.90 4.04 -14.22
N LYS A 21 -11.94 5.19 -13.55
CA LYS A 21 -11.41 6.44 -14.05
C LYS A 21 -10.12 6.78 -13.34
N LEU A 22 -9.16 7.25 -14.12
CA LEU A 22 -7.87 7.74 -13.65
C LEU A 22 -7.79 9.26 -13.80
N THR A 23 -7.44 9.93 -12.71
CA THR A 23 -7.01 11.32 -12.70
C THR A 23 -5.62 11.39 -12.12
N ALA A 24 -4.66 11.88 -12.88
CA ALA A 24 -3.24 11.85 -12.48
C ALA A 24 -2.40 12.87 -13.26
N PRO A 25 -1.24 13.29 -12.73
CA PRO A 25 -0.19 13.86 -13.53
C PRO A 25 0.55 12.74 -14.28
N LEU A 26 0.81 12.92 -15.56
CA LEU A 26 1.68 12.07 -16.36
C LEU A 26 3.00 12.78 -16.60
N LEU A 27 4.07 12.26 -16.05
CA LEU A 27 5.43 12.74 -16.30
C LEU A 27 5.96 12.17 -17.62
N THR A 28 6.43 13.03 -18.52
CA THR A 28 6.88 12.61 -19.86
C THR A 28 8.28 12.03 -19.85
N SER A 29 9.18 12.60 -19.07
CA SER A 29 10.59 12.22 -19.01
C SER A 29 11.22 12.75 -17.71
N GLU A 30 12.18 12.00 -17.16
CA GLU A 30 13.00 12.47 -16.02
C GLU A 30 14.04 13.50 -16.46
N GLU A 31 14.54 13.41 -17.70
CA GLU A 31 15.56 14.33 -18.24
C GLU A 31 14.97 15.70 -18.57
N TYR A 32 13.74 15.74 -19.09
CA TYR A 32 13.00 16.96 -19.41
C TYR A 32 11.61 16.89 -18.80
N PRO A 33 11.47 17.09 -17.49
CA PRO A 33 10.21 16.88 -16.80
C PRO A 33 9.14 17.86 -17.28
N ARG A 34 8.07 17.30 -17.83
CA ARG A 34 6.85 17.98 -18.14
C ARG A 34 5.67 17.13 -17.74
N TYR A 35 4.67 17.75 -17.17
CA TYR A 35 3.48 17.07 -16.72
C TYR A 35 2.31 17.33 -17.65
N TYR A 36 1.58 16.27 -17.96
CA TYR A 36 0.25 16.34 -18.57
C TYR A 36 -0.78 16.05 -17.49
N LYS A 37 -1.85 16.81 -17.53
CA LYS A 37 -3.00 16.58 -16.65
C LYS A 37 -3.95 15.58 -17.31
N ILE A 38 -4.04 14.37 -16.77
CA ILE A 38 -5.04 13.38 -17.15
C ILE A 38 -6.22 13.53 -16.19
N SER A 39 -7.42 13.74 -16.72
CA SER A 39 -8.64 13.86 -15.92
C SER A 39 -9.68 12.88 -16.41
N ASP A 40 -10.23 12.07 -15.48
CA ASP A 40 -11.33 11.13 -15.72
C ASP A 40 -11.11 10.18 -16.90
N PHE A 41 -9.85 9.80 -17.16
CA PHE A 41 -9.54 8.84 -18.22
C PHE A 41 -10.12 7.47 -17.88
N GLU A 42 -11.06 6.99 -18.68
CA GLU A 42 -11.71 5.71 -18.45
C GLU A 42 -10.85 4.55 -18.95
N ILE A 43 -10.58 3.61 -18.05
CA ILE A 43 -9.95 2.33 -18.36
C ILE A 43 -11.01 1.24 -18.25
N ASP A 44 -11.38 0.65 -19.39
CA ASP A 44 -12.41 -0.39 -19.51
C ASP A 44 -11.80 -1.75 -19.81
N ARG A 45 -11.90 -2.66 -18.86
CA ARG A 45 -11.43 -4.05 -18.93
C ARG A 45 -12.59 -5.08 -18.80
N SER A 46 -13.80 -4.66 -19.13
CA SER A 46 -15.00 -5.48 -18.96
C SER A 46 -15.20 -6.52 -20.07
N ALA A 47 -14.40 -6.53 -21.13
CA ALA A 47 -14.56 -7.48 -22.22
C ALA A 47 -14.06 -8.89 -21.80
N THR A 48 -14.89 -9.89 -22.04
CA THR A 48 -14.56 -11.32 -21.82
C THR A 48 -13.95 -11.97 -23.06
N ASP A 49 -14.21 -11.42 -24.24
CA ASP A 49 -13.63 -11.85 -25.50
C ASP A 49 -12.31 -11.18 -25.77
N LYS A 50 -11.31 -11.94 -26.21
CA LYS A 50 -9.93 -11.49 -26.45
C LYS A 50 -9.83 -10.39 -27.52
N GLU A 51 -10.57 -10.55 -28.62
CA GLU A 51 -10.51 -9.59 -29.74
C GLU A 51 -11.24 -8.30 -29.38
N VAL A 52 -12.33 -8.39 -28.64
CA VAL A 52 -13.04 -7.21 -28.11
C VAL A 52 -12.13 -6.49 -27.12
N MET A 53 -11.42 -7.22 -26.24
CA MET A 53 -10.46 -6.60 -25.30
C MET A 53 -9.33 -5.90 -26.04
N ARG A 54 -8.74 -6.53 -27.07
CA ARG A 54 -7.71 -5.90 -27.91
C ARG A 54 -8.20 -4.62 -28.56
N GLY A 55 -9.44 -4.61 -29.07
CA GLY A 55 -10.07 -3.44 -29.64
C GLY A 55 -10.17 -2.29 -28.63
N LYS A 56 -10.66 -2.57 -27.43
CA LYS A 56 -10.74 -1.59 -26.33
C LYS A 56 -9.37 -1.03 -25.95
N LEU A 57 -8.38 -1.89 -25.75
CA LEU A 57 -7.02 -1.46 -25.40
C LEU A 57 -6.38 -0.60 -26.51
N LYS A 58 -6.63 -0.96 -27.78
CA LYS A 58 -6.15 -0.17 -28.93
C LYS A 58 -6.81 1.20 -28.97
N ASN A 59 -8.11 1.30 -28.71
CA ASN A 59 -8.80 2.58 -28.66
C ASN A 59 -8.27 3.45 -27.52
N GLN A 60 -8.15 2.89 -26.31
CA GLN A 60 -7.53 3.59 -25.16
C GLN A 60 -6.10 4.06 -25.47
N TRP A 61 -5.30 3.22 -26.13
CA TRP A 61 -3.98 3.62 -26.59
C TRP A 61 -4.01 4.76 -27.57
N ASN A 62 -4.92 4.73 -28.55
CA ASN A 62 -5.08 5.82 -29.52
C ASN A 62 -5.47 7.13 -28.82
N ASP A 63 -6.39 7.05 -27.83
CA ASP A 63 -6.81 8.22 -27.06
C ASP A 63 -5.60 8.85 -26.33
N THR A 64 -4.67 8.04 -25.82
CA THR A 64 -3.44 8.56 -25.19
C THR A 64 -2.52 9.26 -26.18
N GLN A 65 -2.52 8.86 -27.46
CA GLN A 65 -1.68 9.52 -28.48
C GLN A 65 -2.16 10.93 -28.83
N ASP A 66 -3.42 11.21 -28.56
CA ASP A 66 -4.00 12.53 -28.80
C ASP A 66 -3.74 13.51 -27.63
N TRP A 67 -3.36 13.01 -26.45
CA TRP A 67 -3.07 13.85 -25.29
C TRP A 67 -1.98 14.90 -25.53
N GLY A 68 -0.98 14.59 -26.36
CA GLY A 68 0.08 15.52 -26.71
C GLY A 68 -0.37 16.69 -27.59
N LYS A 69 -1.58 16.65 -28.16
CA LYS A 69 -2.11 17.69 -29.06
C LYS A 69 -2.91 18.75 -28.31
N ASP A 70 -3.64 18.35 -27.28
CA ASP A 70 -4.64 19.20 -26.61
C ASP A 70 -4.25 19.57 -25.16
N PHE A 71 -3.16 19.00 -24.61
CA PHE A 71 -2.77 19.26 -23.24
C PHE A 71 -1.80 20.43 -23.09
N SER A 72 -2.12 21.33 -22.17
CA SER A 72 -1.17 22.30 -21.67
C SER A 72 -0.10 21.55 -20.85
N GLN A 73 1.11 21.47 -21.39
CA GLN A 73 2.25 20.98 -20.65
C GLN A 73 2.65 22.00 -19.59
N THR A 74 2.94 21.53 -18.39
CA THR A 74 3.49 22.35 -17.32
C THR A 74 4.76 21.72 -16.78
N THR A 75 5.69 22.55 -16.30
CA THR A 75 6.89 22.10 -15.58
C THR A 75 6.62 21.80 -14.10
N GLU A 76 5.47 22.25 -13.61
CA GLU A 76 5.02 21.98 -12.25
C GLU A 76 3.99 20.85 -12.27
N ASN A 77 4.01 20.01 -11.24
CA ASN A 77 3.00 18.95 -11.10
C ASN A 77 1.60 19.58 -10.94
N PRO A 78 0.65 19.35 -11.87
CA PRO A 78 -0.67 19.97 -11.83
C PRO A 78 -1.62 19.35 -10.81
N PHE A 79 -1.21 18.27 -10.17
CA PHE A 79 -1.99 17.55 -9.16
C PHE A 79 -1.15 17.20 -7.95
N GLU A 80 -1.74 17.28 -6.78
CA GLU A 80 -1.15 16.82 -5.54
C GLU A 80 -1.25 15.28 -5.39
N HIS A 81 -2.14 14.64 -6.16
CA HIS A 81 -2.44 13.21 -5.99
C HIS A 81 -2.85 12.52 -7.29
N THR A 82 -2.76 11.20 -7.28
CA THR A 82 -3.36 10.31 -8.29
C THR A 82 -4.65 9.72 -7.73
N LEU A 83 -5.74 9.82 -8.49
CA LEU A 83 -7.06 9.31 -8.10
C LEU A 83 -7.48 8.16 -9.02
N PHE A 84 -7.82 7.03 -8.42
CA PHE A 84 -8.46 5.90 -9.06
C PHE A 84 -9.90 5.82 -8.58
N SER A 85 -10.87 6.02 -9.46
CA SER A 85 -12.30 6.01 -9.14
C SER A 85 -12.97 4.77 -9.70
N TYR A 86 -13.42 3.87 -8.84
CA TYR A 86 -14.11 2.63 -9.22
C TYR A 86 -15.61 2.79 -9.08
N GLN A 87 -16.36 2.33 -10.09
CA GLN A 87 -17.79 2.12 -9.99
C GLN A 87 -18.04 0.64 -9.70
N HIS A 88 -18.65 0.34 -8.57
CA HIS A 88 -18.94 -1.04 -8.18
C HIS A 88 -20.13 -1.57 -8.99
N GLU A 89 -19.85 -2.26 -10.08
CA GLU A 89 -20.85 -2.91 -10.90
C GLU A 89 -21.22 -4.27 -10.30
N GLY A 90 -22.44 -4.36 -9.76
CA GLY A 90 -22.98 -5.60 -9.22
C GLY A 90 -22.66 -5.85 -7.73
N LYS A 91 -23.38 -6.83 -7.17
CA LYS A 91 -23.34 -7.14 -5.74
C LYS A 91 -21.95 -7.59 -5.25
N GLN A 92 -21.24 -8.39 -6.06
CA GLN A 92 -19.96 -8.98 -5.65
C GLN A 92 -18.87 -7.92 -5.55
N ALA A 93 -18.77 -7.02 -6.54
CA ALA A 93 -17.78 -5.92 -6.52
C ALA A 93 -17.97 -5.02 -5.29
N ARG A 94 -19.23 -4.72 -4.96
CA ARG A 94 -19.55 -3.96 -3.76
C ARG A 94 -19.15 -4.68 -2.48
N LEU A 95 -19.47 -5.98 -2.34
CA LEU A 95 -19.08 -6.76 -1.17
C LEU A 95 -17.57 -6.87 -1.02
N ASN A 96 -16.83 -7.02 -2.13
CA ASN A 96 -15.37 -7.04 -2.11
C ASN A 96 -14.80 -5.70 -1.61
N ALA A 97 -15.36 -4.57 -2.08
CA ALA A 97 -14.92 -3.25 -1.64
C ALA A 97 -15.23 -2.99 -0.16
N GLU A 98 -16.43 -3.37 0.29
CA GLU A 98 -16.84 -3.25 1.69
C GLU A 98 -15.95 -4.11 2.61
N SER A 99 -15.64 -5.36 2.22
CA SER A 99 -14.73 -6.23 2.98
C SER A 99 -13.32 -5.65 3.04
N ALA A 100 -12.76 -5.25 1.89
CA ALA A 100 -11.42 -4.67 1.84
C ALA A 100 -11.32 -3.39 2.70
N PHE A 101 -12.32 -2.53 2.64
CA PHE A 101 -12.37 -1.31 3.43
C PHE A 101 -12.47 -1.58 4.93
N LYS A 102 -13.17 -2.66 5.32
CA LYS A 102 -13.30 -3.08 6.71
C LYS A 102 -12.03 -3.71 7.26
N ASP A 103 -11.35 -4.55 6.45
CA ASP A 103 -10.26 -5.40 6.94
C ASP A 103 -8.88 -4.71 6.80
N ALA A 104 -8.72 -3.81 5.81
CA ALA A 104 -7.45 -3.12 5.58
C ALA A 104 -6.93 -2.28 6.77
N PRO A 105 -7.76 -1.58 7.55
CA PRO A 105 -7.31 -0.77 8.68
C PRO A 105 -6.43 -1.50 9.69
N ASP A 106 -6.69 -2.77 9.96
CA ASP A 106 -5.94 -3.56 10.95
C ASP A 106 -4.51 -3.91 10.49
N MET A 107 -4.26 -3.87 9.18
CA MET A 107 -2.94 -4.14 8.60
C MET A 107 -2.07 -2.88 8.50
N VAL A 108 -2.69 -1.69 8.54
CA VAL A 108 -2.02 -0.41 8.28
C VAL A 108 -0.83 -0.14 9.21
N PRO A 109 -0.91 -0.38 10.54
CA PRO A 109 0.23 -0.13 11.41
C PRO A 109 1.49 -0.88 10.97
N PHE A 110 1.33 -2.12 10.51
CA PHE A 110 2.43 -2.94 10.02
C PHE A 110 2.93 -2.48 8.65
N VAL A 111 2.03 -2.14 7.72
CA VAL A 111 2.39 -1.59 6.40
C VAL A 111 3.24 -0.33 6.57
N LEU A 112 2.83 0.59 7.44
CA LEU A 112 3.56 1.83 7.71
C LEU A 112 4.90 1.58 8.41
N SER A 113 5.02 0.52 9.21
CA SER A 113 6.27 0.20 9.91
C SER A 113 7.36 -0.38 8.99
N ILE A 114 6.97 -1.06 7.92
CA ILE A 114 7.91 -1.74 7.00
C ILE A 114 8.11 -1.01 5.67
N ASN A 115 7.21 -0.10 5.31
CA ASN A 115 7.27 0.63 4.04
C ASN A 115 7.69 2.10 4.25
N PRO A 116 8.95 2.45 4.00
CA PRO A 116 9.45 3.80 4.24
C PRO A 116 8.85 4.85 3.30
N ASN A 117 8.25 4.42 2.18
CA ASN A 117 7.71 5.32 1.17
C ASN A 117 6.26 5.76 1.46
N ILE A 118 5.62 5.18 2.50
CA ILE A 118 4.26 5.54 2.90
C ILE A 118 4.33 6.20 4.27
N GLU A 119 3.94 7.44 4.36
CA GLU A 119 3.91 8.22 5.60
C GLU A 119 2.58 8.08 6.33
N SER A 120 1.48 8.09 5.58
CA SER A 120 0.14 8.02 6.14
C SER A 120 -0.83 7.29 5.23
N ILE A 121 -1.88 6.71 5.83
CA ILE A 121 -3.02 6.11 5.14
C ILE A 121 -4.29 6.60 5.80
N CYS A 122 -5.25 7.06 4.98
CA CYS A 122 -6.55 7.53 5.44
C CYS A 122 -7.68 6.72 4.79
N PHE A 123 -8.65 6.34 5.58
CA PHE A 123 -9.93 5.75 5.17
C PHE A 123 -11.02 6.78 5.43
N ASP A 124 -11.67 7.25 4.38
CA ASP A 124 -12.76 8.23 4.42
C ASP A 124 -14.08 7.53 4.04
N ASP A 125 -14.83 7.07 5.03
CA ASP A 125 -16.16 6.46 4.85
C ASP A 125 -17.26 7.52 4.99
N ARG A 126 -17.56 8.15 3.86
CA ARG A 126 -18.59 9.20 3.78
C ARG A 126 -20.01 8.68 3.98
N LEU A 127 -20.24 7.36 3.84
CA LEU A 127 -21.55 6.77 4.07
C LEU A 127 -21.86 6.69 5.57
N ASN A 128 -20.84 6.41 6.37
CA ASN A 128 -20.97 6.27 7.82
C ASN A 128 -20.46 7.50 8.59
N ASP A 129 -20.03 8.56 7.89
CA ASP A 129 -19.42 9.76 8.46
C ASP A 129 -18.26 9.41 9.41
N GLU A 130 -17.40 8.53 8.94
CA GLU A 130 -16.25 8.03 9.65
C GLU A 130 -14.96 8.26 8.86
N MET A 131 -13.95 8.83 9.50
CA MET A 131 -12.62 8.99 8.93
C MET A 131 -11.59 8.42 9.90
N VAL A 132 -10.77 7.47 9.39
CA VAL A 132 -9.69 6.85 10.15
C VAL A 132 -8.37 7.15 9.46
N THR A 133 -7.48 7.85 10.17
CA THR A 133 -6.16 8.22 9.65
C THR A 133 -5.08 7.57 10.49
N TYR A 134 -4.13 6.95 9.83
CA TYR A 134 -2.92 6.41 10.42
C TYR A 134 -1.73 7.22 9.93
N VAL A 135 -0.87 7.64 10.83
CA VAL A 135 0.34 8.41 10.53
C VAL A 135 1.51 7.76 11.23
N ARG A 136 2.59 7.54 10.52
CA ARG A 136 3.87 7.17 11.14
C ARG A 136 4.48 8.40 11.78
N ASP A 137 4.86 8.29 13.06
CA ASP A 137 5.30 9.42 13.90
C ASP A 137 6.62 10.04 13.40
N SER A 138 7.51 9.21 12.80
CA SER A 138 8.78 9.64 12.21
C SER A 138 9.07 8.86 10.94
N LEU A 139 9.68 9.50 9.95
CA LEU A 139 10.22 8.81 8.77
C LEU A 139 11.44 7.96 9.13
N GLU A 140 12.16 8.33 10.20
CA GLU A 140 13.27 7.57 10.74
C GLU A 140 12.75 6.67 11.87
N MET A 141 13.15 5.40 11.83
CA MET A 141 12.85 4.45 12.90
C MET A 141 13.76 4.75 14.08
N ASP A 142 13.21 4.77 15.29
CA ASP A 142 14.00 4.96 16.50
C ASP A 142 14.89 3.73 16.74
N PHE A 143 16.21 3.94 16.79
CA PHE A 143 17.16 2.91 17.14
C PHE A 143 16.93 2.43 18.58
N VAL A 144 16.85 1.11 18.77
CA VAL A 144 16.70 0.49 20.09
C VAL A 144 17.97 -0.24 20.49
N GLU A 145 18.42 -1.20 19.68
CA GLU A 145 19.55 -2.06 20.02
C GLU A 145 20.21 -2.64 18.76
N LYS A 146 21.52 -2.87 18.83
CA LYS A 146 22.29 -3.61 17.83
C LYS A 146 22.47 -5.04 18.28
N LEU A 147 22.01 -5.99 17.47
CA LEU A 147 22.25 -7.42 17.63
C LEU A 147 23.50 -7.85 16.84
N THR A 148 23.95 -9.09 17.04
CA THR A 148 25.04 -9.68 16.25
C THR A 148 24.72 -9.68 14.77
N ASP A 149 23.48 -10.09 14.41
CA ASP A 149 23.06 -10.29 13.02
C ASP A 149 21.93 -9.33 12.60
N GLY A 150 21.75 -8.22 13.31
CA GLY A 150 20.67 -7.29 13.00
C GLY A 150 20.61 -6.06 13.87
N ILE A 151 19.60 -5.25 13.61
CA ILE A 151 19.32 -4.03 14.36
C ILE A 151 17.85 -4.02 14.72
N ILE A 152 17.55 -3.66 15.96
CA ILE A 152 16.17 -3.44 16.43
C ILE A 152 15.86 -1.96 16.33
N TYR A 153 14.77 -1.66 15.65
CA TYR A 153 14.17 -0.33 15.59
C TYR A 153 12.76 -0.35 16.19
N LYS A 154 12.34 0.76 16.74
CA LYS A 154 10.97 1.01 17.19
C LYS A 154 10.31 1.97 16.23
N THR A 155 9.12 1.64 15.80
CA THR A 155 8.24 2.53 15.01
C THR A 155 6.98 2.77 15.79
N LYS A 156 6.51 4.01 15.79
CA LYS A 156 5.22 4.39 16.33
C LYS A 156 4.30 4.79 15.19
N VAL A 157 3.07 4.27 15.21
CA VAL A 157 2.00 4.66 14.29
C VAL A 157 0.85 5.19 15.12
N HIS A 158 0.48 6.44 14.87
CA HIS A 158 -0.66 7.09 15.49
C HIS A 158 -1.91 6.91 14.65
N ARG A 159 -2.99 6.41 15.24
CA ARG A 159 -4.31 6.32 14.62
C ARG A 159 -5.24 7.37 15.23
N THR A 160 -5.86 8.16 14.38
CA THR A 160 -6.98 9.03 14.72
C THR A 160 -8.25 8.52 14.04
N LYS A 161 -9.30 8.26 14.81
CA LYS A 161 -10.62 7.93 14.29
C LYS A 161 -11.58 9.07 14.64
N ASN A 162 -12.12 9.73 13.61
CA ASN A 162 -13.14 10.76 13.74
C ASN A 162 -14.49 10.21 13.31
N THR A 163 -15.51 10.45 14.09
CA THR A 163 -16.90 10.08 13.81
C THR A 163 -17.81 11.25 14.18
N ASN A 164 -19.06 11.20 13.77
CA ASN A 164 -20.09 12.19 14.18
C ASN A 164 -20.32 12.27 15.70
N VAL A 165 -19.89 11.27 16.46
CA VAL A 165 -20.04 11.21 17.93
C VAL A 165 -18.78 11.56 18.70
N GLY A 166 -17.61 11.65 18.04
CA GLY A 166 -16.37 12.00 18.71
C GLY A 166 -15.10 11.56 18.00
N LYS A 167 -13.99 11.76 18.71
CA LYS A 167 -12.64 11.41 18.28
C LYS A 167 -12.08 10.32 19.19
N ASP A 168 -11.43 9.31 18.60
CA ASP A 168 -10.71 8.25 19.31
C ASP A 168 -9.30 8.16 18.74
N ASP A 169 -8.30 8.27 19.60
CA ASP A 169 -6.88 8.22 19.27
C ASP A 169 -6.24 6.97 19.87
N LYS A 170 -5.36 6.31 19.11
CA LYS A 170 -4.64 5.12 19.54
C LYS A 170 -3.24 5.10 18.96
N ASP A 171 -2.26 4.78 19.81
CA ASP A 171 -0.88 4.54 19.38
C ASP A 171 -0.60 3.04 19.23
N TYR A 172 0.10 2.69 18.16
CA TYR A 172 0.65 1.37 17.92
C TYR A 172 2.18 1.47 17.98
N TYR A 173 2.78 0.62 18.78
CA TYR A 173 4.24 0.51 18.85
C TYR A 173 4.67 -0.81 18.24
N ILE A 174 5.68 -0.76 17.39
CA ILE A 174 6.10 -1.90 16.59
C ILE A 174 7.62 -1.97 16.61
N TYR A 175 8.17 -3.13 16.98
CA TYR A 175 9.57 -3.44 16.77
C TYR A 175 9.80 -4.02 15.39
N CYS A 176 10.77 -3.46 14.68
CA CYS A 176 11.27 -3.98 13.42
C CYS A 176 12.71 -4.48 13.65
N ILE A 177 12.91 -5.78 13.56
CA ILE A 177 14.22 -6.40 13.62
C ILE A 177 14.70 -6.59 12.19
N ILE A 178 15.70 -5.82 11.79
CA ILE A 178 16.24 -5.81 10.43
C ILE A 178 17.55 -6.59 10.42
N SER A 179 17.65 -7.64 9.60
CA SER A 179 18.87 -8.42 9.46
C SER A 179 19.98 -7.62 8.78
N ASN A 180 21.22 -7.80 9.26
CA ASN A 180 22.43 -7.25 8.66
C ASN A 180 23.08 -8.29 7.73
N GLU A 181 22.43 -8.75 6.69
CA GLU A 181 23.14 -9.53 5.67
C GLU A 181 23.97 -8.59 4.78
N GLU A 182 25.21 -8.36 5.19
CA GLU A 182 26.27 -7.98 4.29
C GLU A 182 26.83 -9.26 3.65
N THR A 183 26.37 -9.59 2.46
CA THR A 183 27.12 -10.52 1.61
C THR A 183 28.09 -9.68 0.80
N ASP A 184 29.37 -10.05 0.81
CA ASP A 184 30.48 -9.33 0.15
C ASP A 184 30.29 -9.08 -1.36
N ASP A 185 29.37 -9.78 -2.00
CA ASP A 185 29.19 -9.72 -3.46
C ASP A 185 28.07 -8.80 -3.93
N GLU A 186 27.10 -8.40 -3.09
CA GLU A 186 26.06 -7.42 -3.48
C GLU A 186 25.52 -6.61 -2.28
N PRO A 187 26.04 -5.41 -2.02
CA PRO A 187 25.69 -4.62 -0.82
C PRO A 187 24.26 -4.06 -0.79
N LYS A 188 23.38 -4.47 -1.69
CA LYS A 188 22.01 -3.96 -1.81
C LYS A 188 20.92 -5.02 -1.62
N ARG A 189 21.27 -6.26 -1.28
CA ARG A 189 20.26 -7.31 -1.14
C ARG A 189 19.70 -7.41 0.27
N SER A 190 18.45 -7.30 0.28
CA SER A 190 17.39 -7.95 1.05
C SER A 190 17.52 -7.96 2.55
N LYS A 191 17.02 -6.88 3.07
CA LYS A 191 16.67 -6.87 4.48
C LYS A 191 15.49 -7.80 4.70
N VAL A 192 15.67 -8.82 5.52
CA VAL A 192 14.55 -9.49 6.15
C VAL A 192 14.15 -8.66 7.36
N ILE A 193 12.87 -8.33 7.47
CA ILE A 193 12.33 -7.60 8.60
C ILE A 193 11.36 -8.51 9.33
N VAL A 194 11.64 -8.75 10.61
CA VAL A 194 10.70 -9.38 11.53
C VAL A 194 10.03 -8.28 12.34
N THR A 195 8.71 -8.25 12.33
CA THR A 195 7.92 -7.20 12.98
C THR A 195 7.11 -7.77 14.11
N LEU A 196 7.20 -7.15 15.27
CA LEU A 196 6.53 -7.55 16.51
C LEU A 196 5.70 -6.38 17.05
N PRO A 197 4.39 -6.57 17.28
CA PRO A 197 3.61 -5.57 17.99
C PRO A 197 4.00 -5.56 19.47
N ILE A 198 4.14 -4.38 20.04
CA ILE A 198 4.50 -4.17 21.43
C ILE A 198 3.52 -3.25 22.12
N THR A 199 3.46 -3.34 23.43
CA THR A 199 2.78 -2.38 24.30
C THR A 199 3.76 -1.86 25.33
N GLU A 200 3.57 -0.62 25.75
CA GLU A 200 4.29 0.00 26.83
C GLU A 200 3.37 0.06 28.06
N ASP A 201 3.81 -0.49 29.19
CA ASP A 201 3.05 -0.39 30.41
C ASP A 201 3.29 0.98 31.11
N LYS A 202 2.60 1.19 32.24
CA LYS A 202 2.67 2.47 32.97
C LYS A 202 4.06 2.77 33.55
N ASP A 203 4.90 1.75 33.64
CA ASP A 203 6.28 1.85 34.16
C ASP A 203 7.30 1.99 33.04
N GLY A 204 6.85 2.13 31.78
CA GLY A 204 7.70 2.24 30.60
C GLY A 204 8.28 0.89 30.13
N VAL A 205 7.81 -0.23 30.68
CA VAL A 205 8.28 -1.56 30.28
C VAL A 205 7.58 -1.98 28.99
N LEU A 206 8.39 -2.30 27.99
CA LEU A 206 7.89 -2.78 26.70
C LEU A 206 7.64 -4.28 26.75
N ARG A 207 6.47 -4.69 26.27
CA ARG A 207 6.06 -6.10 26.21
C ARG A 207 5.59 -6.44 24.82
N VAL A 208 6.09 -7.55 24.27
CA VAL A 208 5.55 -8.10 23.03
C VAL A 208 4.14 -8.59 23.30
N ILE A 209 3.19 -8.12 22.49
CA ILE A 209 1.82 -8.62 22.50
C ILE A 209 1.65 -9.71 21.45
N ARG A 210 0.64 -10.54 21.66
CA ARG A 210 0.35 -11.60 20.70
C ARG A 210 -0.07 -11.00 19.37
N PHE A 211 0.54 -11.48 18.28
CA PHE A 211 0.13 -11.12 16.93
C PHE A 211 -1.29 -11.63 16.67
N ASP A 212 -2.10 -10.81 16.03
CA ASP A 212 -3.45 -11.19 15.67
C ASP A 212 -3.42 -12.24 14.55
N LYS A 213 -4.02 -13.39 14.81
CA LYS A 213 -4.03 -14.53 13.90
C LYS A 213 -4.91 -14.32 12.65
N THR A 214 -5.73 -13.28 12.64
CA THR A 214 -6.55 -12.91 11.48
C THR A 214 -5.79 -12.08 10.47
N LEU A 215 -4.60 -11.59 10.85
CA LEU A 215 -3.77 -10.77 9.98
C LEU A 215 -2.78 -11.62 9.19
N PRO A 216 -2.51 -11.27 7.92
CA PRO A 216 -1.43 -11.88 7.15
C PRO A 216 -0.09 -11.80 7.88
N GLN A 217 0.68 -12.88 7.84
CA GLN A 217 1.94 -12.99 8.55
C GLN A 217 3.16 -12.79 7.66
N VAL A 218 2.96 -12.72 6.33
CA VAL A 218 4.02 -12.45 5.35
C VAL A 218 3.68 -11.22 4.53
N TYR A 219 4.69 -10.39 4.30
CA TYR A 219 4.57 -9.14 3.55
C TYR A 219 5.68 -9.02 2.51
N ILE A 220 5.32 -8.47 1.35
CA ILE A 220 6.26 -7.91 0.37
C ILE A 220 5.87 -6.44 0.20
N TYR A 221 6.22 -5.58 1.17
CA TYR A 221 5.74 -4.21 1.37
C TYR A 221 4.23 -4.11 1.65
N LEU A 222 3.42 -4.96 1.08
CA LEU A 222 1.99 -5.12 1.30
C LEU A 222 1.69 -6.53 1.79
N PRO A 223 0.57 -6.74 2.50
CA PRO A 223 0.23 -8.04 3.05
C PRO A 223 -0.02 -9.09 1.95
N LEU A 224 0.49 -10.30 2.15
CA LEU A 224 0.16 -11.49 1.36
C LEU A 224 -1.00 -12.21 2.02
N LEU A 225 -2.21 -12.02 1.49
CA LEU A 225 -3.40 -12.71 1.96
C LEU A 225 -3.26 -14.22 1.78
N GLY A 226 -3.77 -15.00 2.74
CA GLY A 226 -3.65 -16.45 2.78
C GLY A 226 -2.47 -16.93 3.64
N THR A 227 -1.76 -16.03 4.30
CA THR A 227 -0.65 -16.37 5.23
C THR A 227 -1.03 -16.23 6.70
N GLU A 228 -2.32 -16.01 7.02
CA GLU A 228 -2.84 -15.75 8.35
C GLU A 228 -2.66 -16.95 9.29
N GLU A 229 -2.75 -18.15 8.76
CA GLU A 229 -2.68 -19.40 9.54
C GLU A 229 -1.28 -20.06 9.59
N TRP A 230 -0.22 -19.37 9.17
CA TRP A 230 1.13 -19.95 9.16
C TRP A 230 1.71 -20.19 10.58
N GLY A 231 1.05 -19.67 11.60
CA GLY A 231 1.34 -19.97 13.00
C GLY A 231 2.48 -19.18 13.61
N PHE A 232 2.99 -18.17 12.93
CA PHE A 232 3.97 -17.25 13.48
C PHE A 232 3.32 -16.31 14.50
N ASN A 233 4.08 -15.89 15.51
CA ASN A 233 3.65 -14.82 16.43
C ASN A 233 4.31 -13.48 16.07
N TYR A 234 4.63 -13.31 14.79
CA TYR A 234 5.27 -12.14 14.21
C TYR A 234 4.92 -12.02 12.73
N LEU A 235 5.18 -10.86 12.18
CA LEU A 235 5.11 -10.61 10.75
C LEU A 235 6.51 -10.72 10.16
N LEU A 236 6.62 -11.35 9.01
CA LEU A 236 7.84 -11.47 8.22
C LEU A 236 7.74 -10.65 6.94
N HIS A 237 8.71 -9.78 6.70
CA HIS A 237 8.82 -9.03 5.45
C HIS A 237 10.18 -9.28 4.78
N SER A 238 10.16 -9.46 3.48
CA SER A 238 11.36 -9.34 2.64
C SER A 238 10.98 -8.95 1.22
N SER A 239 11.77 -8.07 0.63
CA SER A 239 11.66 -7.74 -0.80
C SER A 239 12.16 -8.86 -1.71
N LEU A 240 12.79 -9.89 -1.16
CA LEU A 240 13.28 -11.07 -1.90
C LEU A 240 12.26 -12.20 -2.01
N PHE A 241 11.18 -12.14 -1.27
CA PHE A 241 10.13 -13.14 -1.46
C PHE A 241 9.62 -13.05 -2.89
N THR A 242 9.79 -14.13 -3.63
CA THR A 242 9.24 -14.27 -4.97
C THR A 242 8.01 -15.15 -4.86
N CYS A 243 6.89 -14.72 -5.40
CA CYS A 243 5.78 -15.63 -5.63
C CYS A 243 6.23 -16.67 -6.64
N ASP A 244 6.13 -17.93 -6.30
CA ASP A 244 6.42 -19.04 -7.20
C ASP A 244 5.55 -18.92 -8.46
N LYS A 245 6.14 -19.29 -9.59
CA LYS A 245 5.49 -19.12 -10.91
C LYS A 245 4.79 -20.40 -11.36
N ASP A 246 4.52 -21.34 -10.43
CA ASP A 246 3.83 -22.59 -10.78
C ASP A 246 2.33 -22.42 -11.00
#